data_e3a8f5b521b7be08f03f8a85c7396b06
#
_entry.id   e3a8f5b521b7be08f03f8a85c7396b06
#
_cell.length_a   1.000
_cell.length_b   1.000
_cell.length_c   1.000
_cell.angle_alpha   90.00
_cell.angle_beta   90.00
_cell.angle_gamma   90.00
#
_symmetry.space_group_name_H-M   'P 1'
#
loop_
_entity.id
_entity.type
_entity.pdbx_description
1 polymer ?
#
loop_
_entity_poly.entity_id
_entity_poly.type
_entity_poly.pdbx_seq_one_letter_code
_entity_poly.pdbx_strand_id
1 'polypeptide(L)'
;MLAVSGLVTGAMVWGLIWYPYRVLQQAGVGGEFATLVTYAVALGIGLVAFGRELRVAPRSWMLGWIAITAGWTNLAYVLAVIEGEVMRVMLLFYLAPLWTVLFARALLGERVGKVGALVVLLSLAGAATMLYEPAGGLPLPANRAEWMGLSAGLMFALSNVLARKAHEHSVAMKSVAIWFGVTVVCLIYGAGQADFLPGAQALAPAVLGLMALVGVVLFALSLIVQYGLAHTAANQAIVIMLLELVFAAIAAYYLAGEAMHAREWAGGAMIVAASLFSGKLTEHPPG
;
A
#
# COMPACT_ATOMS: atom_id res chain seq x y z
N MET A 1 2.72 25.18 -0.71
CA MET A 1 2.22 24.77 -2.05
C MET A 1 2.92 23.50 -2.55
N LEU A 2 4.26 23.45 -2.64
CA LEU A 2 5.01 22.29 -3.16
C LEU A 2 4.72 20.97 -2.44
N ALA A 3 4.62 20.97 -1.10
CA ALA A 3 4.31 19.78 -0.30
C ALA A 3 2.90 19.22 -0.61
N VAL A 4 1.91 20.10 -0.66
CA VAL A 4 0.52 19.72 -0.99
C VAL A 4 0.42 19.17 -2.41
N SER A 5 1.04 19.85 -3.41
CA SER A 5 1.04 19.32 -4.78
C SER A 5 1.75 17.98 -4.88
N GLY A 6 2.83 17.76 -4.12
CA GLY A 6 3.51 16.47 -4.03
C GLY A 6 2.59 15.36 -3.50
N LEU A 7 1.81 15.63 -2.44
CA LEU A 7 0.84 14.66 -1.90
C LEU A 7 -0.30 14.39 -2.87
N VAL A 8 -0.84 15.40 -3.57
CA VAL A 8 -1.87 15.20 -4.60
C VAL A 8 -1.34 14.35 -5.75
N THR A 9 -0.12 14.63 -6.22
CA THR A 9 0.55 13.79 -7.24
C THR A 9 0.73 12.37 -6.72
N GLY A 10 1.12 12.22 -5.44
CA GLY A 10 1.22 10.92 -4.78
C GLY A 10 -0.08 10.15 -4.80
N ALA A 11 -1.16 10.77 -4.36
CA ALA A 11 -2.50 10.17 -4.34
C ALA A 11 -2.97 9.77 -5.76
N MET A 12 -2.74 10.62 -6.75
CA MET A 12 -3.09 10.33 -8.14
C MET A 12 -2.30 9.12 -8.67
N VAL A 13 -0.98 9.10 -8.49
CA VAL A 13 -0.15 8.00 -9.01
C VAL A 13 -0.45 6.69 -8.29
N TRP A 14 -0.63 6.71 -6.96
CA TRP A 14 -1.03 5.51 -6.21
C TRP A 14 -2.42 4.99 -6.62
N GLY A 15 -3.39 5.88 -6.86
CA GLY A 15 -4.71 5.49 -7.35
C GLY A 15 -4.69 4.89 -8.77
N LEU A 16 -3.65 5.16 -9.55
CA LEU A 16 -3.48 4.67 -10.92
C LEU A 16 -2.48 3.51 -11.02
N ILE A 17 -1.70 3.21 -9.99
CA ILE A 17 -0.56 2.28 -10.04
C ILE A 17 -0.96 0.83 -10.42
N TRP A 18 -2.20 0.44 -10.14
CA TRP A 18 -2.73 -0.87 -10.50
C TRP A 18 -2.79 -1.08 -12.03
N TYR A 19 -3.03 -0.02 -12.79
CA TYR A 19 -3.24 -0.12 -14.24
C TYR A 19 -1.99 -0.60 -15.01
N PRO A 20 -0.78 -0.02 -14.85
CA PRO A 20 0.42 -0.59 -15.46
C PRO A 20 0.68 -2.06 -15.09
N TYR A 21 0.36 -2.49 -13.87
CA TYR A 21 0.49 -3.90 -13.51
C TYR A 21 -0.52 -4.80 -14.25
N ARG A 22 -1.76 -4.35 -14.47
CA ARG A 22 -2.73 -5.07 -15.34
C ARG A 22 -2.25 -5.12 -16.80
N VAL A 23 -1.66 -4.05 -17.32
CA VAL A 23 -1.08 -4.04 -18.67
C VAL A 23 0.06 -5.06 -18.78
N LEU A 24 0.94 -5.13 -17.79
CA LEU A 24 2.02 -6.12 -17.73
C LEU A 24 1.47 -7.55 -17.68
N GLN A 25 0.43 -7.80 -16.88
CA GLN A 25 -0.24 -9.09 -16.80
C GLN A 25 -0.84 -9.49 -18.15
N GLN A 26 -1.51 -8.58 -18.84
CA GLN A 26 -2.07 -8.82 -20.19
C GLN A 26 -0.98 -9.12 -21.23
N ALA A 27 0.25 -8.59 -21.01
CA ALA A 27 1.41 -8.92 -21.84
C ALA A 27 2.08 -10.26 -21.46
N GLY A 28 1.52 -11.02 -20.50
CA GLY A 28 2.04 -12.32 -20.08
C GLY A 28 3.12 -12.25 -18.98
N VAL A 29 3.22 -11.12 -18.27
CA VAL A 29 4.13 -10.96 -17.11
C VAL A 29 3.34 -11.13 -15.82
N GLY A 30 3.67 -12.15 -15.02
CA GLY A 30 3.04 -12.37 -13.71
C GLY A 30 3.25 -11.19 -12.74
N GLY A 31 2.28 -10.96 -11.86
CA GLY A 31 2.31 -9.84 -10.92
C GLY A 31 3.51 -9.85 -9.98
N GLU A 32 3.92 -11.03 -9.52
CA GLU A 32 5.10 -11.25 -8.68
C GLU A 32 6.41 -10.89 -9.40
N PHE A 33 6.54 -11.25 -10.69
CA PHE A 33 7.71 -10.89 -11.49
C PHE A 33 7.72 -9.40 -11.84
N ALA A 34 6.58 -8.84 -12.20
CA ALA A 34 6.44 -7.39 -12.45
C ALA A 34 6.83 -6.58 -11.20
N THR A 35 6.33 -7.00 -10.02
CA THR A 35 6.66 -6.36 -8.73
C THR A 35 8.14 -6.51 -8.41
N LEU A 36 8.70 -7.71 -8.60
CA LEU A 36 10.14 -7.95 -8.42
C LEU A 36 10.97 -6.96 -9.22
N VAL A 37 10.73 -6.85 -10.53
CA VAL A 37 11.55 -6.02 -11.42
C VAL A 37 11.39 -4.54 -11.11
N THR A 38 10.17 -4.06 -10.92
CA THR A 38 9.90 -2.65 -10.62
C THR A 38 10.56 -2.22 -9.30
N TYR A 39 10.48 -3.05 -8.26
CA TYR A 39 11.14 -2.75 -6.98
C TYR A 39 12.64 -2.99 -6.99
N ALA A 40 13.16 -3.92 -7.80
CA ALA A 40 14.60 -4.07 -8.02
C ALA A 40 15.21 -2.83 -8.69
N VAL A 41 14.48 -2.21 -9.66
CA VAL A 41 14.88 -0.92 -10.25
C VAL A 41 14.90 0.19 -9.19
N ALA A 42 13.83 0.33 -8.40
CA ALA A 42 13.79 1.32 -7.32
C ALA A 42 14.91 1.10 -6.29
N LEU A 43 15.17 -0.16 -5.93
CA LEU A 43 16.26 -0.55 -5.03
C LEU A 43 17.62 -0.18 -5.63
N GLY A 44 17.88 -0.50 -6.91
CA GLY A 44 19.13 -0.18 -7.58
C GLY A 44 19.42 1.32 -7.58
N ILE A 45 18.41 2.15 -7.92
CA ILE A 45 18.52 3.61 -7.86
C ILE A 45 18.77 4.07 -6.42
N GLY A 46 18.02 3.52 -5.44
CA GLY A 46 18.16 3.87 -4.03
C GLY A 46 19.54 3.51 -3.46
N LEU A 47 20.11 2.37 -3.83
CA LEU A 47 21.45 1.96 -3.40
C LEU A 47 22.53 2.91 -3.95
N VAL A 48 22.36 3.41 -5.19
CA VAL A 48 23.27 4.41 -5.78
C VAL A 48 23.08 5.77 -5.10
N ALA A 49 21.83 6.22 -4.95
CA ALA A 49 21.52 7.54 -4.38
C ALA A 49 21.92 7.67 -2.91
N PHE A 50 21.69 6.62 -2.10
CA PHE A 50 21.86 6.63 -0.64
C PHE A 50 23.06 5.80 -0.17
N GLY A 51 23.89 5.27 -1.08
CA GLY A 51 24.95 4.30 -0.77
C GLY A 51 25.95 4.79 0.29
N ARG A 52 26.24 6.09 0.36
CA ARG A 52 27.12 6.69 1.40
C ARG A 52 26.49 6.62 2.78
N GLU A 53 25.22 6.97 2.88
CA GLU A 53 24.45 6.95 4.13
C GLU A 53 24.29 5.52 4.66
N LEU A 54 23.97 4.59 3.77
CA LEU A 54 23.77 3.17 4.11
C LEU A 54 25.03 2.49 4.67
N ARG A 55 26.24 2.96 4.31
CA ARG A 55 27.51 2.39 4.80
C ARG A 55 27.79 2.70 6.27
N VAL A 56 27.33 3.86 6.75
CA VAL A 56 27.62 4.36 8.11
C VAL A 56 26.43 4.21 9.05
N ALA A 57 25.26 3.87 8.52
CA ALA A 57 24.04 3.80 9.28
C ALA A 57 23.98 2.52 10.15
N PRO A 58 23.43 2.61 11.39
CA PRO A 58 23.29 1.45 12.26
C PRO A 58 22.30 0.44 11.66
N ARG A 59 22.67 -0.83 11.68
CA ARG A 59 21.79 -1.93 11.26
C ARG A 59 20.91 -2.34 12.44
N SER A 60 19.64 -2.57 12.17
CA SER A 60 18.67 -3.00 13.18
C SER A 60 17.80 -4.13 12.62
N TRP A 61 17.49 -5.11 13.46
CA TRP A 61 16.54 -6.17 13.13
C TRP A 61 15.15 -5.61 12.80
N MET A 62 14.85 -4.41 13.28
CA MET A 62 13.59 -3.72 13.00
C MET A 62 13.45 -3.35 11.53
N LEU A 63 14.56 -2.97 10.85
CA LEU A 63 14.55 -2.78 9.40
C LEU A 63 14.20 -4.07 8.66
N GLY A 64 14.61 -5.24 9.18
CA GLY A 64 14.21 -6.54 8.66
C GLY A 64 12.71 -6.78 8.75
N TRP A 65 12.08 -6.44 9.87
CA TRP A 65 10.62 -6.54 10.01
C TRP A 65 9.89 -5.56 9.09
N ILE A 66 10.37 -4.32 8.95
CA ILE A 66 9.83 -3.35 7.99
C ILE A 66 9.95 -3.91 6.57
N ALA A 67 11.09 -4.50 6.21
CA ALA A 67 11.31 -5.11 4.91
C ALA A 67 10.32 -6.24 4.61
N ILE A 68 10.13 -7.17 5.56
CA ILE A 68 9.21 -8.31 5.38
C ILE A 68 7.76 -7.84 5.27
N THR A 69 7.31 -6.96 6.18
CA THR A 69 5.92 -6.50 6.20
C THR A 69 5.58 -5.63 5.00
N ALA A 70 6.46 -4.70 4.62
CA ALA A 70 6.29 -3.91 3.42
C ALA A 70 6.44 -4.75 2.13
N GLY A 71 7.33 -5.75 2.16
CA GLY A 71 7.47 -6.71 1.08
C GLY A 71 6.18 -7.45 0.77
N TRP A 72 5.56 -8.03 1.79
CA TRP A 72 4.26 -8.68 1.65
C TRP A 72 3.17 -7.70 1.23
N THR A 73 3.11 -6.51 1.84
CA THR A 73 2.14 -5.46 1.49
C THR A 73 2.10 -5.23 -0.02
N ASN A 74 3.26 -4.95 -0.61
CA ASN A 74 3.33 -4.56 -2.03
C ASN A 74 3.05 -5.74 -2.96
N LEU A 75 3.57 -6.92 -2.67
CA LEU A 75 3.28 -8.13 -3.43
C LEU A 75 1.78 -8.48 -3.38
N ALA A 76 1.22 -8.57 -2.18
CA ALA A 76 -0.18 -8.94 -1.99
C ALA A 76 -1.13 -7.90 -2.60
N TYR A 77 -0.81 -6.60 -2.51
CA TYR A 77 -1.59 -5.55 -3.14
C TYR A 77 -1.59 -5.70 -4.67
N VAL A 78 -0.42 -5.88 -5.30
CA VAL A 78 -0.33 -6.05 -6.76
C VAL A 78 -1.11 -7.28 -7.21
N LEU A 79 -0.93 -8.44 -6.56
CA LEU A 79 -1.67 -9.65 -6.90
C LEU A 79 -3.18 -9.44 -6.74
N ALA A 80 -3.60 -8.75 -5.68
CA ALA A 80 -5.01 -8.47 -5.45
C ALA A 80 -5.63 -7.60 -6.55
N VAL A 81 -4.99 -6.49 -6.94
CA VAL A 81 -5.57 -5.57 -7.93
C VAL A 81 -5.50 -6.08 -9.37
N ILE A 82 -4.64 -7.03 -9.67
CA ILE A 82 -4.61 -7.67 -11.00
C ILE A 82 -5.61 -8.82 -11.11
N GLU A 83 -5.92 -9.52 -10.01
CA GLU A 83 -6.83 -10.68 -9.99
C GLU A 83 -8.28 -10.30 -9.63
N GLY A 84 -8.49 -9.22 -8.87
CA GLY A 84 -9.78 -8.81 -8.32
C GLY A 84 -10.31 -7.48 -8.83
N GLU A 85 -11.46 -7.09 -8.31
CA GLU A 85 -12.03 -5.76 -8.52
C GLU A 85 -11.22 -4.71 -7.75
N VAL A 86 -10.69 -3.71 -8.46
CA VAL A 86 -9.79 -2.70 -7.90
C VAL A 86 -10.39 -2.00 -6.69
N MET A 87 -11.65 -1.56 -6.81
CA MET A 87 -12.28 -0.80 -5.72
C MET A 87 -12.52 -1.65 -4.48
N ARG A 88 -12.97 -2.91 -4.62
CA ARG A 88 -13.14 -3.81 -3.47
C ARG A 88 -11.82 -4.11 -2.77
N VAL A 89 -10.77 -4.38 -3.54
CA VAL A 89 -9.42 -4.59 -3.02
C VAL A 89 -8.91 -3.36 -2.27
N MET A 90 -9.04 -2.17 -2.87
CA MET A 90 -8.61 -0.93 -2.23
C MET A 90 -9.37 -0.63 -0.95
N LEU A 91 -10.69 -0.81 -0.92
CA LEU A 91 -11.48 -0.59 0.30
C LEU A 91 -11.07 -1.56 1.43
N LEU A 92 -10.77 -2.83 1.10
CA LEU A 92 -10.24 -3.78 2.08
C LEU A 92 -8.84 -3.41 2.57
N PHE A 93 -7.98 -2.92 1.68
CA PHE A 93 -6.67 -2.36 2.04
C PHE A 93 -6.83 -1.15 2.99
N TYR A 94 -7.81 -0.28 2.74
CA TYR A 94 -8.11 0.89 3.57
C TYR A 94 -8.73 0.57 4.93
N LEU A 95 -8.85 -0.70 5.32
CA LEU A 95 -9.00 -1.10 6.72
C LEU A 95 -7.71 -0.92 7.55
N ALA A 96 -6.62 -0.49 6.93
CA ALA A 96 -5.33 -0.22 7.59
C ALA A 96 -5.44 0.65 8.86
N PRO A 97 -6.28 1.70 8.97
CA PRO A 97 -6.46 2.44 10.23
C PRO A 97 -6.93 1.58 11.40
N LEU A 98 -7.82 0.61 11.18
CA LEU A 98 -8.23 -0.36 12.19
C LEU A 98 -7.01 -1.12 12.74
N TRP A 99 -6.22 -1.70 11.85
CA TRP A 99 -5.03 -2.45 12.21
C TRP A 99 -3.97 -1.57 12.88
N THR A 100 -3.83 -0.32 12.41
CA THR A 100 -2.90 0.65 13.00
C THR A 100 -3.22 0.92 14.47
N VAL A 101 -4.50 1.10 14.82
CA VAL A 101 -4.91 1.28 16.23
C VAL A 101 -4.54 0.07 17.08
N LEU A 102 -4.78 -1.15 16.56
CA LEU A 102 -4.46 -2.39 17.28
C LEU A 102 -2.95 -2.58 17.46
N PHE A 103 -2.17 -2.38 16.40
CA PHE A 103 -0.70 -2.51 16.46
C PHE A 103 -0.04 -1.40 17.27
N ALA A 104 -0.52 -0.15 17.21
CA ALA A 104 -0.01 0.94 18.02
C ALA A 104 -0.23 0.66 19.52
N ARG A 105 -1.39 0.10 19.88
CA ARG A 105 -1.62 -0.38 21.25
C ARG A 105 -0.64 -1.48 21.65
N ALA A 106 -0.46 -2.49 20.80
CA ALA A 106 0.34 -3.67 21.15
C ALA A 106 1.85 -3.39 21.15
N LEU A 107 2.36 -2.58 20.19
CA LEU A 107 3.80 -2.39 19.97
C LEU A 107 4.36 -1.09 20.52
N LEU A 108 3.53 -0.05 20.65
CA LEU A 108 3.91 1.28 21.16
C LEU A 108 3.30 1.55 22.54
N GLY A 109 2.40 0.69 23.06
CA GLY A 109 1.74 0.90 24.34
C GLY A 109 0.68 2.00 24.34
N GLU A 110 0.24 2.47 23.16
CA GLU A 110 -0.75 3.53 23.03
C GLU A 110 -2.12 3.07 23.55
N ARG A 111 -2.83 3.93 24.27
CA ARG A 111 -4.17 3.62 24.79
C ARG A 111 -5.22 3.83 23.71
N VAL A 112 -6.13 2.88 23.57
CA VAL A 112 -7.29 3.01 22.68
C VAL A 112 -8.31 3.94 23.36
N GLY A 113 -8.28 5.21 23.01
CA GLY A 113 -9.26 6.18 23.48
C GLY A 113 -10.58 6.09 22.69
N LYS A 114 -11.52 7.00 22.98
CA LYS A 114 -12.84 7.03 22.30
C LYS A 114 -12.73 7.14 20.77
N VAL A 115 -11.77 7.94 20.29
CA VAL A 115 -11.52 8.09 18.84
C VAL A 115 -11.02 6.78 18.24
N GLY A 116 -10.10 6.08 18.90
CA GLY A 116 -9.61 4.77 18.44
C GLY A 116 -10.73 3.74 18.38
N ALA A 117 -11.62 3.70 19.40
CA ALA A 117 -12.79 2.82 19.39
C ALA A 117 -13.75 3.16 18.23
N LEU A 118 -13.96 4.44 17.94
CA LEU A 118 -14.77 4.89 16.80
C LEU A 118 -14.17 4.44 15.46
N VAL A 119 -12.85 4.57 15.28
CA VAL A 119 -12.13 4.09 14.09
C VAL A 119 -12.35 2.59 13.91
N VAL A 120 -12.18 1.80 14.96
CA VAL A 120 -12.41 0.34 14.94
C VAL A 120 -13.84 0.01 14.52
N LEU A 121 -14.83 0.64 15.17
CA LEU A 121 -16.26 0.39 14.91
C LEU A 121 -16.65 0.78 13.47
N LEU A 122 -16.25 1.96 13.01
CA LEU A 122 -16.54 2.41 11.63
C LEU A 122 -15.88 1.54 10.59
N SER A 123 -14.62 1.12 10.82
CA SER A 123 -13.91 0.23 9.89
C SER A 123 -14.60 -1.13 9.77
N LEU A 124 -14.95 -1.74 10.92
CA LEU A 124 -15.64 -3.05 10.94
C LEU A 124 -17.04 -2.96 10.33
N ALA A 125 -17.82 -1.93 10.69
CA ALA A 125 -19.15 -1.73 10.12
C ALA A 125 -19.10 -1.46 8.61
N GLY A 126 -18.12 -0.67 8.15
CA GLY A 126 -17.90 -0.40 6.73
C GLY A 126 -17.54 -1.67 5.96
N ALA A 127 -16.60 -2.48 6.47
CA ALA A 127 -16.24 -3.75 5.86
C ALA A 127 -17.44 -4.73 5.82
N ALA A 128 -18.19 -4.86 6.93
CA ALA A 128 -19.37 -5.71 6.98
C ALA A 128 -20.44 -5.26 5.97
N THR A 129 -20.67 -3.95 5.82
CA THR A 129 -21.62 -3.40 4.85
C THR A 129 -21.20 -3.69 3.41
N MET A 130 -19.92 -3.51 3.09
CA MET A 130 -19.36 -3.72 1.76
C MET A 130 -19.40 -5.21 1.36
N LEU A 131 -19.03 -6.09 2.29
CA LEU A 131 -18.92 -7.52 2.05
C LEU A 131 -20.25 -8.28 2.24
N TYR A 132 -21.31 -7.59 2.71
CA TYR A 132 -22.60 -8.22 2.93
C TYR A 132 -23.22 -8.70 1.60
N GLU A 133 -23.57 -9.98 1.56
CA GLU A 133 -24.31 -10.59 0.45
C GLU A 133 -25.71 -11.02 0.90
N PRO A 134 -26.79 -10.59 0.19
CA PRO A 134 -28.16 -10.94 0.56
C PRO A 134 -28.44 -12.44 0.54
N ALA A 135 -27.66 -13.22 -0.19
CA ALA A 135 -27.81 -14.68 -0.30
C ALA A 135 -27.36 -15.48 0.95
N GLY A 136 -26.95 -14.79 2.04
CA GLY A 136 -26.81 -15.43 3.35
C GLY A 136 -25.43 -15.93 3.73
N GLY A 137 -24.35 -15.23 3.34
CA GLY A 137 -22.98 -15.48 3.82
C GLY A 137 -22.57 -14.56 4.97
N LEU A 138 -21.52 -14.98 5.72
CA LEU A 138 -20.82 -14.06 6.59
C LEU A 138 -20.15 -12.97 5.76
N PRO A 139 -20.04 -11.71 6.24
CA PRO A 139 -19.36 -10.63 5.54
C PRO A 139 -17.83 -10.83 5.59
N LEU A 140 -17.36 -11.84 4.88
CA LEU A 140 -15.95 -12.20 4.76
C LEU A 140 -15.49 -12.01 3.30
N PRO A 141 -14.19 -11.80 3.05
CA PRO A 141 -13.65 -11.81 1.71
C PRO A 141 -14.02 -13.10 0.98
N ALA A 142 -14.58 -12.96 -0.24
CA ALA A 142 -15.16 -14.09 -0.99
C ALA A 142 -14.11 -14.84 -1.85
N ASN A 143 -13.01 -14.19 -2.18
CA ASN A 143 -12.01 -14.73 -3.11
C ASN A 143 -10.57 -14.39 -2.68
N ARG A 144 -9.59 -15.00 -3.38
CA ARG A 144 -8.16 -14.80 -3.11
C ARG A 144 -7.73 -13.33 -3.17
N ALA A 145 -8.21 -12.59 -4.17
CA ALA A 145 -7.85 -11.19 -4.35
C ALA A 145 -8.28 -10.31 -3.17
N GLU A 146 -9.50 -10.53 -2.66
CA GLU A 146 -10.00 -9.82 -1.49
C GLU A 146 -9.20 -10.16 -0.22
N TRP A 147 -8.84 -11.44 0.00
CA TRP A 147 -7.97 -11.83 1.11
C TRP A 147 -6.57 -11.24 0.98
N MET A 148 -6.02 -11.18 -0.24
CA MET A 148 -4.73 -10.53 -0.50
C MET A 148 -4.81 -9.03 -0.20
N GLY A 149 -5.87 -8.33 -0.63
CA GLY A 149 -6.09 -6.91 -0.35
C GLY A 149 -6.19 -6.61 1.16
N LEU A 150 -6.97 -7.42 1.89
CA LEU A 150 -7.09 -7.32 3.34
C LEU A 150 -5.74 -7.55 4.05
N SER A 151 -5.00 -8.60 3.64
CA SER A 151 -3.69 -8.91 4.21
C SER A 151 -2.64 -7.85 3.89
N ALA A 152 -2.72 -7.23 2.71
CA ALA A 152 -1.88 -6.11 2.33
C ALA A 152 -2.11 -4.91 3.26
N GLY A 153 -3.37 -4.55 3.54
CA GLY A 153 -3.72 -3.48 4.48
C GLY A 153 -3.27 -3.75 5.91
N LEU A 154 -3.39 -4.99 6.38
CA LEU A 154 -2.88 -5.43 7.69
C LEU A 154 -1.36 -5.25 7.78
N MET A 155 -0.60 -5.75 6.81
CA MET A 155 0.87 -5.66 6.79
C MET A 155 1.36 -4.23 6.55
N PHE A 156 0.62 -3.43 5.78
CA PHE A 156 0.88 -2.00 5.63
C PHE A 156 0.80 -1.26 6.97
N ALA A 157 -0.27 -1.50 7.74
CA ALA A 157 -0.42 -0.92 9.07
C ALA A 157 0.71 -1.35 10.01
N LEU A 158 1.08 -2.64 10.00
CA LEU A 158 2.18 -3.14 10.81
C LEU A 158 3.52 -2.50 10.40
N SER A 159 3.81 -2.42 9.10
CA SER A 159 5.00 -1.76 8.57
C SER A 159 5.10 -0.30 9.01
N ASN A 160 3.99 0.45 8.96
CA ASN A 160 3.94 1.84 9.39
C ASN A 160 4.18 2.00 10.90
N VAL A 161 3.60 1.14 11.73
CA VAL A 161 3.82 1.16 13.19
C VAL A 161 5.28 0.80 13.52
N LEU A 162 5.86 -0.18 12.83
CA LEU A 162 7.28 -0.52 12.96
C LEU A 162 8.20 0.63 12.50
N ALA A 163 7.85 1.30 11.40
CA ALA A 163 8.60 2.46 10.91
C ALA A 163 8.55 3.66 11.88
N ARG A 164 7.42 3.85 12.57
CA ARG A 164 7.31 4.82 13.69
C ARG A 164 8.18 4.41 14.88
N LYS A 165 8.17 3.13 15.25
CA LYS A 165 9.01 2.59 16.33
C LYS A 165 10.50 2.72 16.02
N ALA A 166 10.88 2.57 14.75
CA ALA A 166 12.25 2.71 14.26
C ALA A 166 12.60 4.18 13.92
N HIS A 167 12.26 5.10 14.82
CA HIS A 167 12.45 6.55 14.61
C HIS A 167 13.92 6.97 14.49
N GLU A 168 14.86 6.18 15.03
CA GLU A 168 16.30 6.40 14.93
C GLU A 168 16.87 6.18 13.52
N HIS A 169 16.12 5.51 12.64
CA HIS A 169 16.56 5.28 11.27
C HIS A 169 16.03 6.34 10.32
N SER A 170 16.89 6.77 9.40
CA SER A 170 16.53 7.76 8.39
C SER A 170 15.45 7.25 7.41
N VAL A 171 14.81 8.18 6.72
CA VAL A 171 13.86 7.87 5.65
C VAL A 171 14.53 7.03 4.56
N ALA A 172 15.76 7.35 4.18
CA ALA A 172 16.51 6.62 3.15
C ALA A 172 16.72 5.15 3.54
N MET A 173 17.13 4.87 4.78
CA MET A 173 17.29 3.50 5.28
C MET A 173 15.98 2.72 5.25
N LYS A 174 14.89 3.31 5.72
CA LYS A 174 13.57 2.67 5.72
C LYS A 174 13.10 2.39 4.29
N SER A 175 13.27 3.35 3.37
CA SER A 175 12.89 3.19 1.96
C SER A 175 13.69 2.07 1.28
N VAL A 176 15.02 2.02 1.48
CA VAL A 176 15.85 0.94 0.94
C VAL A 176 15.46 -0.40 1.56
N ALA A 177 15.17 -0.46 2.87
CA ALA A 177 14.69 -1.68 3.53
C ALA A 177 13.35 -2.15 2.91
N ILE A 178 12.42 -1.25 2.62
CA ILE A 178 11.17 -1.56 1.94
C ILE A 178 11.43 -2.13 0.54
N TRP A 179 12.18 -1.43 -0.32
CA TRP A 179 12.44 -1.90 -1.68
C TRP A 179 13.20 -3.23 -1.71
N PHE A 180 14.17 -3.41 -0.82
CA PHE A 180 14.88 -4.69 -0.63
C PHE A 180 13.89 -5.78 -0.19
N GLY A 181 13.04 -5.49 0.79
CA GLY A 181 12.05 -6.44 1.29
C GLY A 181 11.08 -6.90 0.21
N VAL A 182 10.54 -5.96 -0.59
CA VAL A 182 9.66 -6.30 -1.72
C VAL A 182 10.39 -7.21 -2.72
N THR A 183 11.62 -6.85 -3.10
CA THR A 183 12.44 -7.64 -4.02
C THR A 183 12.63 -9.06 -3.50
N VAL A 184 13.00 -9.22 -2.22
CA VAL A 184 13.25 -10.54 -1.61
C VAL A 184 11.96 -11.35 -1.46
N VAL A 185 10.87 -10.72 -0.99
CA VAL A 185 9.58 -11.41 -0.81
C VAL A 185 9.03 -11.89 -2.15
N CYS A 186 9.14 -11.08 -3.21
CA CYS A 186 8.73 -11.48 -4.57
C CYS A 186 9.59 -12.63 -5.11
N LEU A 187 10.91 -12.64 -4.86
CA LEU A 187 11.78 -13.75 -5.23
C LEU A 187 11.40 -15.05 -4.52
N ILE A 188 11.19 -14.98 -3.19
CA ILE A 188 10.83 -16.16 -2.40
C ILE A 188 9.45 -16.70 -2.82
N TYR A 189 8.47 -15.83 -2.99
CA TYR A 189 7.12 -16.19 -3.42
C TYR A 189 7.15 -16.78 -4.82
N GLY A 190 7.81 -16.10 -5.77
CA GLY A 190 7.92 -16.51 -7.16
C GLY A 190 8.68 -17.81 -7.35
N ALA A 191 9.73 -18.07 -6.54
CA ALA A 191 10.46 -19.34 -6.59
C ALA A 191 9.58 -20.58 -6.31
N GLY A 192 8.42 -20.39 -5.66
CA GLY A 192 7.41 -21.43 -5.46
C GLY A 192 6.39 -21.57 -6.59
N GLN A 193 6.44 -20.72 -7.63
CA GLN A 193 5.50 -20.73 -8.74
C GLN A 193 6.14 -21.31 -10.00
N ALA A 194 5.44 -22.25 -10.65
CA ALA A 194 5.95 -22.89 -11.87
C ALA A 194 6.17 -21.89 -13.02
N ASP A 195 5.30 -20.88 -13.11
CA ASP A 195 5.27 -19.88 -14.19
C ASP A 195 5.86 -18.52 -13.77
N PHE A 196 6.76 -18.51 -12.78
CA PHE A 196 7.34 -17.26 -12.25
C PHE A 196 8.09 -16.47 -13.34
N LEU A 197 8.89 -17.14 -14.16
CA LEU A 197 9.64 -16.49 -15.22
C LEU A 197 8.77 -16.34 -16.47
N PRO A 198 8.51 -15.11 -16.94
CA PRO A 198 7.75 -14.89 -18.15
C PRO A 198 8.50 -15.47 -19.36
N GLY A 199 7.74 -15.95 -20.34
CA GLY A 199 8.31 -16.41 -21.61
C GLY A 199 9.04 -15.28 -22.35
N ALA A 200 10.02 -15.62 -23.19
CA ALA A 200 10.83 -14.62 -23.90
C ALA A 200 10.01 -13.61 -24.72
N GLN A 201 8.84 -14.04 -25.23
CA GLN A 201 7.93 -13.19 -25.99
C GLN A 201 7.27 -12.09 -25.12
N ALA A 202 7.03 -12.37 -23.83
CA ALA A 202 6.48 -11.41 -22.89
C ALA A 202 7.50 -10.34 -22.46
N LEU A 203 8.81 -10.54 -22.71
CA LEU A 203 9.89 -9.62 -22.39
C LEU A 203 10.24 -8.68 -23.55
N ALA A 204 9.27 -8.28 -24.34
CA ALA A 204 9.46 -7.27 -25.40
C ALA A 204 10.05 -5.96 -24.83
N PRO A 205 10.84 -5.20 -25.61
CA PRO A 205 11.46 -3.95 -25.14
C PRO A 205 10.48 -2.95 -24.52
N ALA A 206 9.25 -2.87 -25.02
CA ALA A 206 8.21 -2.01 -24.48
C ALA A 206 7.78 -2.44 -23.08
N VAL A 207 7.68 -3.75 -22.83
CA VAL A 207 7.32 -4.32 -21.51
C VAL A 207 8.44 -4.07 -20.50
N LEU A 208 9.69 -4.32 -20.88
CA LEU A 208 10.86 -3.99 -20.07
C LEU A 208 10.93 -2.50 -19.75
N GLY A 209 10.67 -1.65 -20.77
CA GLY A 209 10.61 -0.20 -20.61
C GLY A 209 9.51 0.23 -19.63
N LEU A 210 8.33 -0.37 -19.70
CA LEU A 210 7.23 -0.10 -18.76
C LEU A 210 7.60 -0.49 -17.33
N MET A 211 8.18 -1.68 -17.11
CA MET A 211 8.63 -2.10 -15.77
C MET A 211 9.71 -1.16 -15.21
N ALA A 212 10.69 -0.76 -16.05
CA ALA A 212 11.71 0.20 -15.64
C ALA A 212 11.10 1.57 -15.29
N LEU A 213 10.16 2.06 -16.11
CA LEU A 213 9.45 3.32 -15.86
C LEU A 213 8.68 3.28 -14.55
N VAL A 214 7.92 2.21 -14.29
CA VAL A 214 7.19 2.02 -13.02
C VAL A 214 8.16 2.02 -11.85
N GLY A 215 9.31 1.34 -11.96
CA GLY A 215 10.34 1.32 -10.90
C GLY A 215 10.92 2.72 -10.62
N VAL A 216 11.20 3.51 -11.66
CA VAL A 216 11.65 4.91 -11.50
C VAL A 216 10.55 5.76 -10.86
N VAL A 217 9.30 5.59 -11.28
CA VAL A 217 8.15 6.30 -10.70
C VAL A 217 7.99 5.94 -9.23
N LEU A 218 8.07 4.66 -8.84
CA LEU A 218 7.98 4.21 -7.45
C LEU A 218 9.10 4.83 -6.59
N PHE A 219 10.33 4.89 -7.11
CA PHE A 219 11.43 5.57 -6.41
C PHE A 219 11.14 7.06 -6.20
N ALA A 220 10.83 7.79 -7.28
CA ALA A 220 10.56 9.22 -7.21
C ALA A 220 9.35 9.54 -6.33
N LEU A 221 8.28 8.75 -6.46
CA LEU A 221 7.06 8.90 -5.68
C LEU A 221 7.30 8.73 -4.18
N SER A 222 8.12 7.75 -3.79
CA SER A 222 8.51 7.55 -2.40
C SER A 222 9.11 8.83 -1.80
N LEU A 223 10.00 9.50 -2.52
CA LEU A 223 10.64 10.74 -2.07
C LEU A 223 9.67 11.93 -2.04
N ILE A 224 8.84 12.06 -3.08
CA ILE A 224 7.85 13.15 -3.19
C ILE A 224 6.82 13.06 -2.05
N VAL A 225 6.29 11.87 -1.80
CA VAL A 225 5.30 11.63 -0.74
C VAL A 225 5.93 11.85 0.64
N GLN A 226 7.14 11.36 0.88
CA GLN A 226 7.85 11.58 2.14
C GLN A 226 8.11 13.06 2.39
N TYR A 227 8.53 13.81 1.37
CA TYR A 227 8.67 15.27 1.47
C TYR A 227 7.32 15.93 1.80
N GLY A 228 6.26 15.54 1.10
CA GLY A 228 4.91 16.06 1.34
C GLY A 228 4.44 15.82 2.77
N LEU A 229 4.60 14.59 3.27
CA LEU A 229 4.24 14.20 4.64
C LEU A 229 5.04 14.96 5.71
N ALA A 230 6.33 15.23 5.45
CA ALA A 230 7.18 15.94 6.38
C ALA A 230 6.84 17.44 6.48
N HIS A 231 6.21 18.03 5.44
CA HIS A 231 5.95 19.48 5.36
C HIS A 231 4.45 19.83 5.33
N THR A 232 3.57 18.86 5.64
CA THR A 232 2.11 19.06 5.67
C THR A 232 1.58 18.56 7.01
N ALA A 233 0.63 19.30 7.60
CA ALA A 233 -0.02 18.85 8.83
C ALA A 233 -0.68 17.48 8.63
N ALA A 234 -0.53 16.57 9.61
CA ALA A 234 -0.96 15.17 9.49
C ALA A 234 -2.41 15.02 9.03
N ASN A 235 -3.34 15.79 9.59
CA ASN A 235 -4.75 15.76 9.19
C ASN A 235 -4.97 16.18 7.75
N GLN A 236 -4.27 17.22 7.28
CA GLN A 236 -4.36 17.66 5.90
C GLN A 236 -3.75 16.62 4.96
N ALA A 237 -2.62 16.02 5.33
CA ALA A 237 -1.98 14.97 4.54
C ALA A 237 -2.90 13.75 4.36
N ILE A 238 -3.59 13.30 5.43
CA ILE A 238 -4.54 12.19 5.36
C ILE A 238 -5.69 12.50 4.39
N VAL A 239 -6.28 13.70 4.49
CA VAL A 239 -7.38 14.11 3.59
C VAL A 239 -6.91 14.11 2.13
N ILE A 240 -5.70 14.63 1.87
CA ILE A 240 -5.14 14.64 0.51
C ILE A 240 -4.87 13.22 0.01
N MET A 241 -4.29 12.36 0.84
CA MET A 241 -4.00 10.98 0.44
C MET A 241 -5.27 10.16 0.17
N LEU A 242 -6.40 10.46 0.83
CA LEU A 242 -7.69 9.83 0.50
C LEU A 242 -8.20 10.14 -0.92
N LEU A 243 -7.67 11.17 -1.59
CA LEU A 243 -7.95 11.39 -3.02
C LEU A 243 -7.48 10.21 -3.88
N GLU A 244 -6.57 9.38 -3.40
CA GLU A 244 -6.17 8.12 -4.04
C GLU A 244 -7.39 7.26 -4.37
N LEU A 245 -8.35 7.11 -3.45
CA LEU A 245 -9.58 6.36 -3.70
C LEU A 245 -10.45 6.99 -4.79
N VAL A 246 -10.48 8.32 -4.87
CA VAL A 246 -11.23 9.03 -5.91
C VAL A 246 -10.59 8.79 -7.28
N PHE A 247 -9.26 8.94 -7.37
CA PHE A 247 -8.53 8.66 -8.62
C PHE A 247 -8.65 7.19 -9.02
N ALA A 248 -8.58 6.27 -8.06
CA ALA A 248 -8.74 4.84 -8.32
C ALA A 248 -10.16 4.51 -8.81
N ALA A 249 -11.21 5.07 -8.19
CA ALA A 249 -12.59 4.84 -8.61
C ALA A 249 -12.85 5.36 -10.04
N ILE A 250 -12.35 6.55 -10.37
CA ILE A 250 -12.44 7.11 -11.72
C ILE A 250 -11.70 6.20 -12.71
N ALA A 251 -10.48 5.79 -12.38
CA ALA A 251 -9.67 4.94 -13.24
C ALA A 251 -10.29 3.54 -13.39
N ALA A 252 -10.79 2.94 -12.33
CA ALA A 252 -11.44 1.62 -12.37
C ALA A 252 -12.70 1.64 -13.25
N TYR A 253 -13.51 2.69 -13.16
CA TYR A 253 -14.68 2.86 -14.01
C TYR A 253 -14.31 2.96 -15.50
N TYR A 254 -13.35 3.82 -15.87
CA TYR A 254 -13.00 4.06 -17.27
C TYR A 254 -12.05 3.03 -17.87
N LEU A 255 -11.12 2.48 -17.08
CA LEU A 255 -10.06 1.59 -17.57
C LEU A 255 -10.34 0.11 -17.33
N ALA A 256 -11.15 -0.22 -16.32
CA ALA A 256 -11.51 -1.60 -16.00
C ALA A 256 -13.00 -1.91 -16.18
N GLY A 257 -13.86 -0.92 -16.44
CA GLY A 257 -15.30 -1.09 -16.55
C GLY A 257 -15.98 -1.45 -15.22
N GLU A 258 -15.33 -1.19 -14.10
CA GLU A 258 -15.83 -1.50 -12.75
C GLU A 258 -16.83 -0.41 -12.29
N ALA A 259 -18.02 -0.82 -11.84
CA ALA A 259 -19.01 0.07 -11.24
C ALA A 259 -19.32 -0.38 -9.82
N MET A 260 -19.15 0.53 -8.86
CA MET A 260 -19.45 0.25 -7.46
C MET A 260 -20.96 0.17 -7.20
N HIS A 261 -21.39 -0.85 -6.48
CA HIS A 261 -22.75 -0.96 -5.98
C HIS A 261 -23.01 0.00 -4.80
N ALA A 262 -24.29 0.32 -4.54
CA ALA A 262 -24.67 1.24 -3.46
C ALA A 262 -24.12 0.82 -2.07
N ARG A 263 -24.04 -0.48 -1.78
CA ARG A 263 -23.47 -1.02 -0.54
C ARG A 263 -21.95 -0.79 -0.43
N GLU A 264 -21.22 -0.86 -1.55
CA GLU A 264 -19.78 -0.60 -1.62
C GLU A 264 -19.50 0.89 -1.40
N TRP A 265 -20.34 1.76 -1.96
CA TRP A 265 -20.29 3.19 -1.66
C TRP A 265 -20.53 3.48 -0.18
N ALA A 266 -21.56 2.84 0.41
CA ALA A 266 -21.88 3.04 1.83
C ALA A 266 -20.78 2.52 2.74
N GLY A 267 -20.31 1.29 2.52
CA GLY A 267 -19.21 0.70 3.30
C GLY A 267 -17.89 1.46 3.10
N GLY A 268 -17.58 1.85 1.87
CA GLY A 268 -16.41 2.67 1.54
C GLY A 268 -16.45 4.04 2.23
N ALA A 269 -17.58 4.72 2.26
CA ALA A 269 -17.74 5.98 2.97
C ALA A 269 -17.48 5.84 4.48
N MET A 270 -17.88 4.72 5.11
CA MET A 270 -17.60 4.45 6.52
C MET A 270 -16.09 4.19 6.76
N ILE A 271 -15.43 3.46 5.86
CA ILE A 271 -13.98 3.21 5.94
C ILE A 271 -13.18 4.50 5.75
N VAL A 272 -13.59 5.35 4.79
CA VAL A 272 -13.00 6.69 4.58
C VAL A 272 -13.20 7.56 5.83
N ALA A 273 -14.40 7.56 6.42
CA ALA A 273 -14.64 8.28 7.67
C ALA A 273 -13.74 7.77 8.81
N ALA A 274 -13.58 6.44 8.95
CA ALA A 274 -12.65 5.86 9.92
C ALA A 274 -11.21 6.34 9.70
N SER A 275 -10.75 6.42 8.45
CA SER A 275 -9.43 6.93 8.08
C SER A 275 -9.25 8.41 8.48
N LEU A 276 -10.26 9.25 8.25
CA LEU A 276 -10.26 10.64 8.67
C LEU A 276 -10.18 10.81 10.21
N PHE A 277 -10.95 9.99 10.94
CA PHE A 277 -10.88 10.01 12.41
C PHE A 277 -9.54 9.48 12.94
N SER A 278 -8.87 8.55 12.25
CA SER A 278 -7.56 8.06 12.66
C SER A 278 -6.50 9.16 12.70
N GLY A 279 -6.61 10.17 11.84
CA GLY A 279 -5.73 11.33 11.84
C GLY A 279 -5.75 12.13 13.15
N LYS A 280 -6.87 12.13 13.87
CA LYS A 280 -6.97 12.80 15.18
C LYS A 280 -6.24 12.06 16.30
N LEU A 281 -5.88 10.77 16.11
CA LEU A 281 -5.12 10.00 17.08
C LEU A 281 -3.66 10.47 17.16
N THR A 282 -3.13 11.07 16.09
CA THR A 282 -1.75 11.52 16.01
C THR A 282 -1.51 12.92 16.59
N GLU A 283 -2.59 13.66 16.92
CA GLU A 283 -2.51 15.03 17.44
C GLU A 283 -2.31 15.12 18.95
N HIS A 284 -2.50 14.04 19.69
CA HIS A 284 -2.30 14.00 21.14
C HIS A 284 -1.13 13.06 21.46
N PRO A 285 0.12 13.56 21.60
CA PRO A 285 1.15 12.76 22.23
C PRO A 285 0.69 12.42 23.65
N PRO A 286 0.99 11.22 24.16
CA PRO A 286 0.69 10.88 25.54
C PRO A 286 1.45 11.86 26.45
N GLY A 287 0.69 12.57 27.30
CA GLY A 287 1.22 13.39 28.38
C GLY A 287 1.86 12.53 29.46
#